data_7c2d31760676fa41537607c19c2f5fe4
#
_entry.id   7c2d31760676fa41537607c19c2f5fe4
#
_cell.length_a   1.000
_cell.length_b   1.000
_cell.length_c   1.000
_cell.angle_alpha   90.00
_cell.angle_beta   90.00
_cell.angle_gamma   90.00
#
_symmetry.space_group_name_H-M   'P 1'
#
loop_
_entity.id
_entity.type
_entity.pdbx_description
1 polymer ?
#
loop_
_entity_poly.entity_id
_entity_poly.type
_entity_poly.pdbx_seq_one_letter_code
_entity_poly.pdbx_strand_id
1 'polypeptide(L)'
;MTLMFIYDLSCIFLYMKDRIITLDPDEIPRRWYNILPDLPEPLPPPLDPETKEPVTPDKLEPIFPKALIEQEVSTKRFIDIPEEVLEAYRRYRPTPLIRARYLEEYLKTPARIYYKYEGVSPTGSHKPNTAIAQAYYNMVEGVERLTTETGAGQWGSALSYASYLFGLKARIYMVKVSYYQKPFRKVLMKMYGAEVTPSPSELTPIGREILEKDPDNPGSLGIAISEAIYDAATNDDTKYSLGSVLNHVLLHQTIIGEEAIKQLEKIDETPDIVVGAVGGGSNFAGIAYPFYRLKVDKGLDIKFLAVEPEAAPTLTRGIYTYDYGDTARLTPLLKMYTLGHTFIPPPIHAGGLRYHGDAPTLCLLKDKGIIDAVAYDQVSVFKAAHEFFLTEGIVPAPESAHAVKAVFDLAIKAREENREMVILFNLSGHGLFDMKAFEEYVEGRLEPYRYPEEKIVKSIEELRRIGILPG
;
A
#
# COMPACT_ATOMS: atom_id res chain seq x y z
N MET A 1 -48.05 16.45 22.73
CA MET A 1 -47.20 16.17 23.91
C MET A 1 -45.81 15.78 23.38
N THR A 2 -44.96 16.79 23.20
CA THR A 2 -43.63 16.66 22.58
C THR A 2 -42.66 16.21 23.66
N LEU A 3 -42.24 14.97 23.67
CA LEU A 3 -41.15 14.50 24.52
C LEU A 3 -39.82 15.08 23.95
N MET A 4 -39.38 16.14 24.56
CA MET A 4 -38.06 16.70 24.36
C MET A 4 -37.07 15.79 25.10
N PHE A 5 -36.34 14.94 24.39
CA PHE A 5 -35.18 14.24 24.94
C PHE A 5 -34.09 15.26 25.20
N ILE A 6 -33.96 15.66 26.47
CA ILE A 6 -32.77 16.41 26.93
C ILE A 6 -31.63 15.40 26.99
N TYR A 7 -30.87 15.29 25.91
CA TYR A 7 -29.56 14.64 25.98
C TYR A 7 -28.67 15.48 26.90
N ASP A 8 -28.14 14.86 27.93
CA ASP A 8 -27.18 15.50 28.83
C ASP A 8 -25.94 15.90 28.01
N LEU A 9 -25.78 17.21 27.79
CA LEU A 9 -24.67 17.77 27.02
C LEU A 9 -23.29 17.36 27.58
N SER A 10 -23.21 17.06 28.87
CA SER A 10 -21.97 16.54 29.51
C SER A 10 -21.63 15.14 29.01
N CYS A 11 -22.63 14.26 28.81
CA CYS A 11 -22.43 12.94 28.19
C CYS A 11 -22.03 13.06 26.72
N ILE A 12 -22.64 13.99 25.96
CA ILE A 12 -22.29 14.21 24.57
C ILE A 12 -20.84 14.74 24.45
N PHE A 13 -20.42 15.65 25.33
CA PHE A 13 -19.04 16.16 25.36
C PHE A 13 -18.02 15.10 25.78
N LEU A 14 -18.30 14.23 26.76
CA LEU A 14 -17.47 13.07 27.07
C LEU A 14 -17.43 12.10 25.90
N TYR A 15 -18.57 11.86 25.24
CA TYR A 15 -18.71 10.95 24.10
C TYR A 15 -17.90 11.40 22.86
N MET A 16 -17.72 12.72 22.66
CA MET A 16 -16.92 13.27 21.55
C MET A 16 -15.43 13.29 21.85
N LYS A 17 -15.02 13.44 23.12
CA LYS A 17 -13.61 13.63 23.48
C LYS A 17 -12.73 12.40 23.21
N ASP A 18 -13.30 11.19 23.18
CA ASP A 18 -12.59 9.92 23.01
C ASP A 18 -12.67 9.36 21.59
N ARG A 19 -13.27 10.08 20.62
CA ARG A 19 -13.44 9.57 19.25
C ARG A 19 -12.18 9.73 18.40
N ILE A 20 -11.49 10.86 18.53
CA ILE A 20 -10.29 11.17 17.75
C ILE A 20 -9.10 11.21 18.70
N ILE A 21 -8.19 10.27 18.53
CA ILE A 21 -6.99 10.15 19.34
C ILE A 21 -5.81 10.72 18.54
N THR A 22 -5.21 11.77 19.05
CA THR A 22 -4.05 12.43 18.44
C THR A 22 -2.82 12.29 19.32
N LEU A 23 -1.65 12.48 18.73
CA LEU A 23 -0.39 12.69 19.40
C LEU A 23 0.00 14.16 19.29
N ASP A 24 0.81 14.66 20.20
CA ASP A 24 1.46 15.94 20.02
C ASP A 24 2.59 15.83 18.96
N PRO A 25 2.99 16.91 18.30
CA PRO A 25 4.05 16.88 17.30
C PRO A 25 5.38 16.29 17.79
N ASP A 26 5.68 16.45 19.09
CA ASP A 26 6.90 15.90 19.70
C ASP A 26 6.81 14.40 19.98
N GLU A 27 5.62 13.81 19.92
CA GLU A 27 5.37 12.39 20.11
C GLU A 27 5.52 11.58 18.82
N ILE A 28 5.74 12.23 17.64
CA ILE A 28 6.00 11.52 16.38
C ILE A 28 7.16 10.54 16.60
N PRO A 29 7.02 9.25 16.18
CA PRO A 29 8.11 8.27 16.29
C PRO A 29 9.37 8.77 15.59
N ARG A 30 10.51 8.65 16.26
CA ARG A 30 11.81 9.08 15.70
C ARG A 30 12.58 7.94 15.03
N ARG A 31 12.00 6.74 14.96
CA ARG A 31 12.60 5.54 14.37
C ARG A 31 11.55 4.75 13.62
N TRP A 32 11.94 4.16 12.49
CA TRP A 32 11.18 3.14 11.82
C TRP A 32 11.48 1.77 12.40
N TYR A 33 10.50 0.90 12.45
CA TYR A 33 10.67 -0.49 12.81
C TYR A 33 10.99 -1.36 11.60
N ASN A 34 12.10 -2.08 11.67
CA ASN A 34 12.52 -3.05 10.67
C ASN A 34 12.12 -4.46 11.10
N ILE A 35 11.30 -5.12 10.31
CA ILE A 35 10.78 -6.45 10.61
C ILE A 35 11.81 -7.57 10.42
N LEU A 36 12.87 -7.35 9.59
CA LEU A 36 13.79 -8.42 9.18
C LEU A 36 14.40 -9.21 10.35
N PRO A 37 14.84 -8.57 11.46
CA PRO A 37 15.37 -9.31 12.61
C PRO A 37 14.34 -10.15 13.37
N ASP A 38 13.05 -9.84 13.21
CA ASP A 38 11.95 -10.49 13.93
C ASP A 38 11.19 -11.51 13.08
N LEU A 39 11.61 -11.75 11.84
CA LEU A 39 11.02 -12.77 10.99
C LEU A 39 11.23 -14.18 11.59
N PRO A 40 10.28 -15.10 11.41
CA PRO A 40 10.36 -16.46 11.97
C PRO A 40 11.50 -17.29 11.37
N GLU A 41 11.98 -16.93 10.21
CA GLU A 41 13.16 -17.49 9.54
C GLU A 41 13.80 -16.40 8.62
N PRO A 42 15.06 -16.59 8.18
CA PRO A 42 15.69 -15.65 7.26
C PRO A 42 14.89 -15.48 5.97
N LEU A 43 14.75 -14.22 5.52
CA LEU A 43 14.07 -13.93 4.26
C LEU A 43 14.84 -14.55 3.08
N PRO A 44 14.19 -15.29 2.18
CA PRO A 44 14.81 -15.76 0.96
C PRO A 44 15.40 -14.59 0.16
N PRO A 45 16.70 -14.63 -0.22
CA PRO A 45 17.34 -13.49 -0.88
C PRO A 45 16.79 -13.27 -2.28
N PRO A 46 16.84 -12.04 -2.80
CA PRO A 46 16.66 -11.78 -4.22
C PRO A 46 17.71 -12.52 -5.03
N LEU A 47 17.30 -13.15 -6.16
CA LEU A 47 18.22 -13.92 -7.02
C LEU A 47 18.46 -13.20 -8.34
N ASP A 48 19.69 -13.24 -8.79
CA ASP A 48 20.06 -12.86 -10.14
C ASP A 48 19.36 -13.77 -11.16
N PRO A 49 18.68 -13.21 -12.17
CA PRO A 49 17.88 -14.01 -13.11
C PRO A 49 18.72 -15.01 -13.95
N GLU A 50 20.00 -14.71 -14.21
CA GLU A 50 20.87 -15.53 -15.05
C GLU A 50 21.58 -16.60 -14.22
N THR A 51 22.22 -16.19 -13.13
CA THR A 51 23.07 -17.09 -12.31
C THR A 51 22.27 -17.86 -11.27
N LYS A 52 21.08 -17.38 -10.88
CA LYS A 52 20.28 -17.88 -9.75
C LYS A 52 20.96 -17.78 -8.38
N GLU A 53 22.05 -17.03 -8.31
CA GLU A 53 22.74 -16.71 -7.07
C GLU A 53 22.14 -15.46 -6.41
N PRO A 54 22.28 -15.27 -5.09
CA PRO A 54 21.85 -14.05 -4.41
C PRO A 54 22.44 -12.79 -5.05
N VAL A 55 21.60 -11.79 -5.26
CA VAL A 55 22.02 -10.48 -5.80
C VAL A 55 22.87 -9.76 -4.77
N THR A 56 24.02 -9.25 -5.19
CA THR A 56 24.89 -8.42 -4.37
C THR A 56 24.45 -6.95 -4.39
N PRO A 57 24.66 -6.17 -3.31
CA PRO A 57 24.23 -4.78 -3.23
C PRO A 57 24.72 -3.88 -4.37
N ASP A 58 25.94 -4.10 -4.87
CA ASP A 58 26.54 -3.33 -5.98
C ASP A 58 25.73 -3.42 -7.29
N LYS A 59 25.02 -4.52 -7.52
CA LYS A 59 24.14 -4.67 -8.69
C LYS A 59 22.89 -3.78 -8.63
N LEU A 60 22.53 -3.28 -7.45
CA LEU A 60 21.39 -2.38 -7.24
C LEU A 60 21.77 -0.89 -7.27
N GLU A 61 23.08 -0.56 -7.11
CA GLU A 61 23.54 0.82 -7.11
C GLU A 61 23.21 1.63 -8.37
N PRO A 62 23.11 1.06 -9.59
CA PRO A 62 22.65 1.83 -10.76
C PRO A 62 21.25 2.41 -10.61
N ILE A 63 20.35 1.76 -9.86
CA ILE A 63 18.94 2.13 -9.76
C ILE A 63 18.54 2.67 -8.38
N PHE A 64 19.29 2.41 -7.31
CA PHE A 64 18.99 2.89 -5.96
C PHE A 64 20.19 3.59 -5.31
N PRO A 65 19.95 4.58 -4.43
CA PRO A 65 21.00 5.15 -3.60
C PRO A 65 21.46 4.14 -2.54
N LYS A 66 22.75 4.24 -2.13
CA LYS A 66 23.38 3.30 -1.18
C LYS A 66 22.63 3.19 0.13
N ALA A 67 22.18 4.33 0.67
CA ALA A 67 21.44 4.34 1.93
C ALA A 67 20.15 3.49 1.89
N LEU A 68 19.43 3.46 0.77
CA LEU A 68 18.24 2.62 0.62
C LEU A 68 18.60 1.13 0.45
N ILE A 69 19.71 0.83 -0.24
CA ILE A 69 20.22 -0.54 -0.36
C ILE A 69 20.64 -1.08 1.02
N GLU A 70 21.32 -0.26 1.83
CA GLU A 70 21.68 -0.63 3.20
C GLU A 70 20.43 -0.90 4.08
N GLN A 71 19.38 -0.10 3.92
CA GLN A 71 18.11 -0.31 4.62
C GLN A 71 17.39 -1.58 4.17
N GLU A 72 17.48 -1.93 2.87
CA GLU A 72 16.85 -3.11 2.30
C GLU A 72 17.31 -4.41 2.98
N VAL A 73 18.59 -4.47 3.38
CA VAL A 73 19.22 -5.66 3.98
C VAL A 73 19.62 -5.47 5.45
N SER A 74 19.18 -4.39 6.09
CA SER A 74 19.60 -4.03 7.44
C SER A 74 19.18 -5.09 8.47
N THR A 75 20.10 -5.44 9.35
CA THR A 75 19.82 -6.27 10.53
C THR A 75 19.49 -5.47 11.79
N LYS A 76 19.50 -4.13 11.70
CA LYS A 76 19.09 -3.26 12.82
C LYS A 76 17.57 -3.29 12.94
N ARG A 77 17.06 -3.59 14.14
CA ARG A 77 15.62 -3.65 14.43
C ARG A 77 14.92 -2.29 14.33
N PHE A 78 15.65 -1.20 14.57
CA PHE A 78 15.16 0.17 14.43
C PHE A 78 16.16 0.99 13.65
N ILE A 79 15.66 1.84 12.77
CA ILE A 79 16.44 2.76 11.96
C ILE A 79 15.96 4.18 12.28
N ASP A 80 16.89 5.05 12.68
CA ASP A 80 16.58 6.43 13.02
C ASP A 80 16.08 7.21 11.80
N ILE A 81 15.06 8.04 12.01
CA ILE A 81 14.49 8.91 10.98
C ILE A 81 15.33 10.19 10.94
N PRO A 82 15.92 10.57 9.79
CA PRO A 82 16.63 11.84 9.66
C PRO A 82 15.77 13.04 10.04
N GLU A 83 16.37 14.08 10.62
CA GLU A 83 15.61 15.24 11.10
C GLU A 83 14.90 15.97 9.95
N GLU A 84 15.50 16.02 8.76
CA GLU A 84 14.88 16.62 7.57
C GLU A 84 13.64 15.85 7.12
N VAL A 85 13.65 14.53 7.27
CA VAL A 85 12.49 13.67 6.99
C VAL A 85 11.42 13.88 8.07
N LEU A 86 11.81 13.99 9.36
CA LEU A 86 10.88 14.31 10.45
C LEU A 86 10.24 15.68 10.25
N GLU A 87 11.00 16.70 9.83
CA GLU A 87 10.47 18.03 9.53
C GLU A 87 9.46 18.01 8.38
N ALA A 88 9.73 17.21 7.35
CA ALA A 88 8.76 17.00 6.26
C ALA A 88 7.49 16.27 6.76
N TYR A 89 7.64 15.30 7.66
CA TYR A 89 6.52 14.59 8.28
C TYR A 89 5.65 15.51 9.14
N ARG A 90 6.21 16.43 9.92
CA ARG A 90 5.47 17.39 10.75
C ARG A 90 4.45 18.24 10.00
N ARG A 91 4.52 18.29 8.67
CA ARG A 91 3.53 19.00 7.83
C ARG A 91 2.14 18.33 7.84
N TYR A 92 2.04 17.05 8.21
CA TYR A 92 0.78 16.30 8.22
C TYR A 92 0.69 15.20 9.29
N ARG A 93 1.79 14.89 9.94
CA ARG A 93 1.83 13.91 11.05
C ARG A 93 1.95 14.65 12.38
N PRO A 94 1.46 14.03 13.48
CA PRO A 94 0.86 12.69 13.56
C PRO A 94 -0.51 12.63 12.86
N THR A 95 -0.82 11.52 12.19
CA THR A 95 -2.14 11.30 11.60
C THR A 95 -3.13 10.83 12.68
N PRO A 96 -4.43 11.13 12.59
CA PRO A 96 -5.38 10.76 13.63
C PRO A 96 -5.66 9.25 13.63
N LEU A 97 -5.85 8.69 14.83
CA LEU A 97 -6.54 7.43 15.06
C LEU A 97 -7.97 7.75 15.45
N ILE A 98 -8.94 7.16 14.79
CA ILE A 98 -10.36 7.50 14.96
C ILE A 98 -11.16 6.25 15.30
N ARG A 99 -12.01 6.34 16.34
CA ARG A 99 -12.98 5.30 16.63
C ARG A 99 -14.22 5.47 15.78
N ALA A 100 -14.59 4.42 15.03
CA ALA A 100 -15.72 4.42 14.11
C ALA A 100 -17.05 4.19 14.84
N ARG A 101 -17.40 5.04 15.82
CA ARG A 101 -18.58 4.87 16.68
C ARG A 101 -19.89 4.83 15.92
N TYR A 102 -20.04 5.67 14.90
CA TYR A 102 -21.26 5.69 14.08
C TYR A 102 -21.41 4.43 13.25
N LEU A 103 -20.29 3.85 12.79
CA LEU A 103 -20.29 2.56 12.14
C LEU A 103 -20.62 1.42 13.12
N GLU A 104 -20.04 1.44 14.34
CA GLU A 104 -20.37 0.47 15.40
C GLU A 104 -21.87 0.46 15.71
N GLU A 105 -22.49 1.64 15.86
CA GLU A 105 -23.93 1.83 16.09
C GLU A 105 -24.76 1.34 14.90
N TYR A 106 -24.36 1.69 13.68
CA TYR A 106 -25.04 1.28 12.45
C TYR A 106 -25.06 -0.24 12.31
N LEU A 107 -23.94 -0.91 12.56
CA LEU A 107 -23.81 -2.36 12.50
C LEU A 107 -24.37 -3.08 13.73
N LYS A 108 -24.72 -2.34 14.80
CA LYS A 108 -25.18 -2.88 16.10
C LYS A 108 -24.22 -3.94 16.63
N THR A 109 -22.93 -3.67 16.56
CA THR A 109 -21.86 -4.59 16.94
C THR A 109 -21.31 -4.28 18.32
N PRO A 110 -20.91 -5.29 19.14
CA PRO A 110 -20.13 -5.08 20.34
C PRO A 110 -18.65 -4.83 20.06
N ALA A 111 -18.19 -4.93 18.79
CA ALA A 111 -16.81 -4.64 18.43
C ALA A 111 -16.51 -3.15 18.55
N ARG A 112 -15.30 -2.82 19.01
CA ARG A 112 -14.73 -1.47 18.96
C ARG A 112 -13.86 -1.36 17.71
N ILE A 113 -14.15 -0.40 16.83
CA ILE A 113 -13.53 -0.26 15.52
C ILE A 113 -12.70 1.02 15.49
N TYR A 114 -11.40 0.88 15.24
CA TYR A 114 -10.46 2.00 15.11
C TYR A 114 -9.85 2.03 13.71
N TYR A 115 -9.75 3.23 13.14
CA TYR A 115 -9.02 3.42 11.88
C TYR A 115 -7.95 4.49 11.99
N LYS A 116 -6.75 4.13 11.49
CA LYS A 116 -5.65 5.08 11.31
C LYS A 116 -5.85 5.80 9.98
N TYR A 117 -6.07 7.11 10.02
CA TYR A 117 -6.47 7.86 8.83
C TYR A 117 -5.29 8.55 8.15
N GLU A 118 -4.73 7.91 7.14
CA GLU A 118 -3.60 8.41 6.34
C GLU A 118 -4.04 9.35 5.18
N GLY A 119 -5.34 9.49 4.95
CA GLY A 119 -5.90 10.38 3.92
C GLY A 119 -5.71 11.88 4.18
N VAL A 120 -5.25 12.27 5.36
CA VAL A 120 -4.92 13.66 5.73
C VAL A 120 -3.59 14.15 5.16
N SER A 121 -2.79 13.28 4.57
CA SER A 121 -1.52 13.66 3.97
C SER A 121 -1.70 14.61 2.77
N PRO A 122 -0.68 15.38 2.36
CA PRO A 122 -0.76 16.33 1.24
C PRO A 122 -1.20 15.71 -0.10
N THR A 123 -1.10 14.40 -0.25
CA THR A 123 -1.50 13.69 -1.47
C THR A 123 -2.67 12.72 -1.25
N GLY A 124 -3.24 12.74 -0.05
CA GLY A 124 -4.45 12.00 0.29
C GLY A 124 -4.25 10.50 0.52
N SER A 125 -3.04 10.05 0.84
CA SER A 125 -2.74 8.64 1.12
C SER A 125 -1.51 8.45 2.02
N HIS A 126 -1.25 7.20 2.47
CA HIS A 126 -0.06 6.79 3.25
C HIS A 126 1.27 6.93 2.49
N LYS A 127 1.25 7.04 1.17
CA LYS A 127 2.46 6.91 0.33
C LYS A 127 3.52 7.99 0.54
N PRO A 128 3.23 9.23 0.96
CA PRO A 128 4.25 10.22 1.29
C PRO A 128 5.25 9.76 2.36
N ASN A 129 4.88 8.84 3.25
CA ASN A 129 5.79 8.36 4.30
C ASN A 129 7.08 7.79 3.72
N THR A 130 7.00 6.96 2.70
CA THR A 130 8.19 6.42 2.03
C THR A 130 8.71 7.35 0.93
N ALA A 131 7.85 8.08 0.23
CA ALA A 131 8.28 8.98 -0.84
C ALA A 131 9.23 10.06 -0.31
N ILE A 132 8.93 10.66 0.84
CA ILE A 132 9.76 11.67 1.51
C ILE A 132 11.12 11.08 1.90
N ALA A 133 11.14 9.89 2.50
CA ALA A 133 12.40 9.23 2.88
C ALA A 133 13.24 8.88 1.64
N GLN A 134 12.63 8.31 0.59
CA GLN A 134 13.35 7.97 -0.64
C GLN A 134 13.90 9.23 -1.34
N ALA A 135 13.11 10.30 -1.45
CA ALA A 135 13.57 11.55 -2.04
C ALA A 135 14.72 12.18 -1.25
N TYR A 136 14.64 12.18 0.09
CA TYR A 136 15.71 12.66 0.96
C TYR A 136 17.03 11.92 0.71
N TYR A 137 17.05 10.59 0.76
CA TYR A 137 18.27 9.82 0.58
C TYR A 137 18.85 9.98 -0.83
N ASN A 138 18.02 10.09 -1.86
CA ASN A 138 18.48 10.39 -3.21
C ASN A 138 19.11 11.80 -3.30
N MET A 139 18.47 12.80 -2.71
CA MET A 139 19.01 14.18 -2.68
C MET A 139 20.36 14.24 -1.97
N VAL A 140 20.54 13.55 -0.83
CA VAL A 140 21.80 13.51 -0.08
C VAL A 140 22.93 12.87 -0.90
N GLU A 141 22.62 11.90 -1.75
CA GLU A 141 23.61 11.26 -2.65
C GLU A 141 23.81 12.00 -3.98
N GLY A 142 23.21 13.21 -4.14
CA GLY A 142 23.45 14.07 -5.30
C GLY A 142 22.66 13.67 -6.56
N VAL A 143 21.61 12.85 -6.42
CA VAL A 143 20.70 12.52 -7.51
C VAL A 143 19.90 13.77 -7.91
N GLU A 144 19.70 14.00 -9.20
CA GLU A 144 18.95 15.16 -9.70
C GLU A 144 17.50 14.83 -10.06
N ARG A 145 17.23 13.57 -10.45
CA ARG A 145 15.93 13.16 -10.93
C ARG A 145 15.52 11.79 -10.39
N LEU A 146 14.24 11.67 -10.04
CA LEU A 146 13.61 10.40 -9.72
C LEU A 146 12.69 9.95 -10.85
N THR A 147 12.70 8.66 -11.16
CA THR A 147 11.75 8.03 -12.05
C THR A 147 10.98 6.94 -11.32
N THR A 148 9.72 6.74 -11.71
CA THR A 148 8.88 5.74 -11.08
C THR A 148 7.69 5.36 -11.94
N GLU A 149 7.10 4.22 -11.62
CA GLU A 149 5.77 3.80 -12.07
C GLU A 149 4.66 4.37 -11.16
N THR A 150 3.42 4.35 -11.65
CA THR A 150 2.24 4.49 -10.80
C THR A 150 1.00 3.82 -11.42
N GLY A 151 0.27 3.06 -10.62
CA GLY A 151 -0.99 2.44 -11.02
C GLY A 151 -2.14 3.46 -11.05
N ALA A 152 -2.78 3.71 -9.90
CA ALA A 152 -3.90 4.65 -9.78
C ALA A 152 -3.46 6.13 -9.67
N GLY A 153 -2.17 6.41 -9.54
CA GLY A 153 -1.61 7.76 -9.40
C GLY A 153 -1.31 8.19 -7.96
N GLN A 154 -1.68 7.42 -6.94
CA GLN A 154 -1.38 7.78 -5.54
C GLN A 154 0.13 7.81 -5.28
N TRP A 155 0.86 6.81 -5.78
CA TRP A 155 2.31 6.77 -5.63
C TRP A 155 2.99 7.89 -6.40
N GLY A 156 2.65 8.07 -7.69
CA GLY A 156 3.17 9.18 -8.49
C GLY A 156 2.92 10.55 -7.85
N SER A 157 1.74 10.78 -7.25
CA SER A 157 1.44 12.01 -6.53
C SER A 157 2.35 12.19 -5.30
N ALA A 158 2.57 11.11 -4.54
CA ALA A 158 3.41 11.14 -3.35
C ALA A 158 4.89 11.42 -3.70
N LEU A 159 5.41 10.76 -4.74
CA LEU A 159 6.78 11.01 -5.18
C LEU A 159 6.94 12.41 -5.77
N SER A 160 5.96 12.91 -6.55
CA SER A 160 5.98 14.27 -7.07
C SER A 160 6.05 15.32 -5.95
N TYR A 161 5.25 15.13 -4.88
CA TYR A 161 5.31 15.98 -3.68
C TYR A 161 6.68 15.92 -3.00
N ALA A 162 7.21 14.71 -2.76
CA ALA A 162 8.49 14.52 -2.11
C ALA A 162 9.65 15.11 -2.94
N SER A 163 9.64 14.90 -4.25
CA SER A 163 10.62 15.48 -5.17
C SER A 163 10.60 17.02 -5.13
N TYR A 164 9.40 17.61 -5.12
CA TYR A 164 9.25 19.05 -4.95
C TYR A 164 9.86 19.55 -3.63
N LEU A 165 9.65 18.83 -2.51
CA LEU A 165 10.19 19.22 -1.20
C LEU A 165 11.72 19.27 -1.16
N PHE A 166 12.38 18.35 -1.85
CA PHE A 166 13.84 18.20 -1.84
C PHE A 166 14.51 18.72 -3.12
N GLY A 167 13.78 19.45 -3.97
CA GLY A 167 14.33 20.08 -5.18
C GLY A 167 14.73 19.12 -6.30
N LEU A 168 14.17 17.91 -6.30
CA LEU A 168 14.42 16.90 -7.33
C LEU A 168 13.42 17.01 -8.48
N LYS A 169 13.84 16.66 -9.68
CA LYS A 169 12.91 16.41 -10.80
C LYS A 169 12.23 15.05 -10.63
N ALA A 170 11.04 14.86 -11.20
CA ALA A 170 10.34 13.58 -11.19
C ALA A 170 9.75 13.25 -12.55
N ARG A 171 9.96 12.02 -13.04
CA ARG A 171 9.26 11.45 -14.20
C ARG A 171 8.44 10.24 -13.78
N ILE A 172 7.14 10.28 -14.11
CA ILE A 172 6.16 9.30 -13.66
C ILE A 172 5.59 8.55 -14.88
N TYR A 173 5.81 7.24 -14.92
CA TYR A 173 5.19 6.32 -15.88
C TYR A 173 3.87 5.82 -15.29
N MET A 174 2.75 6.38 -15.76
CA MET A 174 1.42 6.04 -15.23
C MET A 174 0.73 5.02 -16.13
N VAL A 175 0.23 3.93 -15.54
CA VAL A 175 -0.54 2.91 -16.27
C VAL A 175 -1.60 3.57 -17.15
N LYS A 176 -1.59 3.30 -18.48
CA LYS A 176 -2.34 4.02 -19.53
C LYS A 176 -3.83 4.12 -19.22
N VAL A 177 -4.48 3.03 -18.80
CA VAL A 177 -5.90 3.05 -18.43
C VAL A 177 -6.17 4.02 -17.27
N SER A 178 -5.33 4.04 -16.26
CA SER A 178 -5.48 4.96 -15.12
C SER A 178 -5.16 6.41 -15.46
N TYR A 179 -4.21 6.64 -16.38
CA TYR A 179 -3.88 7.99 -16.87
C TYR A 179 -5.10 8.73 -17.43
N TYR A 180 -6.01 8.01 -18.08
CA TYR A 180 -7.25 8.57 -18.61
C TYR A 180 -8.41 8.52 -17.61
N GLN A 181 -8.51 7.49 -16.79
CA GLN A 181 -9.58 7.36 -15.78
C GLN A 181 -9.44 8.32 -14.59
N LYS A 182 -8.20 8.76 -14.28
CA LYS A 182 -7.89 9.52 -13.07
C LYS A 182 -7.21 10.88 -13.38
N PRO A 183 -7.91 11.79 -14.10
CA PRO A 183 -7.32 13.03 -14.60
C PRO A 183 -6.82 13.95 -13.48
N PHE A 184 -7.49 13.99 -12.32
CA PHE A 184 -7.12 14.89 -11.22
C PHE A 184 -5.82 14.48 -10.54
N ARG A 185 -5.49 13.19 -10.48
CA ARG A 185 -4.17 12.74 -9.98
C ARG A 185 -3.04 13.20 -10.89
N LYS A 186 -3.24 13.14 -12.21
CA LYS A 186 -2.29 13.69 -13.18
C LYS A 186 -2.10 15.20 -13.01
N VAL A 187 -3.18 15.95 -12.78
CA VAL A 187 -3.11 17.39 -12.51
C VAL A 187 -2.29 17.65 -11.24
N LEU A 188 -2.56 16.93 -10.14
CA LEU A 188 -1.83 17.07 -8.89
C LEU A 188 -0.33 16.82 -9.07
N MET A 189 0.08 15.76 -9.77
CA MET A 189 1.49 15.47 -10.07
C MET A 189 2.15 16.61 -10.83
N LYS A 190 1.48 17.14 -11.87
CA LYS A 190 1.96 18.29 -12.65
C LYS A 190 2.05 19.58 -11.85
N MET A 191 1.15 19.81 -10.89
CA MET A 191 1.22 20.97 -9.98
C MET A 191 2.48 20.92 -9.09
N TYR A 192 3.00 19.72 -8.76
CA TYR A 192 4.28 19.56 -8.08
C TYR A 192 5.48 19.56 -9.06
N GLY A 193 5.26 19.82 -10.35
CA GLY A 193 6.33 19.93 -11.35
C GLY A 193 6.77 18.61 -11.99
N ALA A 194 6.08 17.49 -11.72
CA ALA A 194 6.45 16.20 -12.32
C ALA A 194 6.03 16.08 -13.78
N GLU A 195 6.84 15.38 -14.56
CA GLU A 195 6.51 14.89 -15.89
C GLU A 195 5.72 13.59 -15.76
N VAL A 196 4.53 13.53 -16.36
CA VAL A 196 3.66 12.36 -16.28
C VAL A 196 3.35 11.82 -17.67
N THR A 197 3.71 10.58 -17.92
CA THR A 197 3.58 9.90 -19.21
C THR A 197 2.72 8.63 -19.08
N PRO A 198 1.78 8.35 -20.01
CA PRO A 198 1.08 7.08 -20.02
C PRO A 198 2.04 5.94 -20.38
N SER A 199 1.95 4.81 -19.69
CA SER A 199 2.74 3.59 -19.93
C SER A 199 1.83 2.45 -20.44
N PRO A 200 2.20 1.76 -21.54
CA PRO A 200 3.43 1.87 -22.32
C PRO A 200 3.55 3.20 -23.06
N SER A 201 4.80 3.67 -23.25
CA SER A 201 5.14 4.96 -23.87
C SER A 201 6.14 4.81 -25.02
N GLU A 202 6.26 5.84 -25.84
CA GLU A 202 7.29 5.91 -26.88
C GLU A 202 8.66 6.38 -26.35
N LEU A 203 8.77 6.72 -25.06
CA LEU A 203 9.99 7.24 -24.47
C LEU A 203 11.08 6.17 -24.30
N THR A 204 10.66 4.92 -24.08
CA THR A 204 11.57 3.80 -23.85
C THR A 204 11.49 2.77 -25.00
N PRO A 205 12.56 1.99 -25.25
CA PRO A 205 12.50 0.87 -26.20
C PRO A 205 11.44 -0.15 -25.82
N ILE A 206 11.26 -0.41 -24.51
CA ILE A 206 10.29 -1.35 -23.96
C ILE A 206 8.86 -0.93 -24.31
N GLY A 207 8.53 0.33 -24.05
CA GLY A 207 7.20 0.87 -24.37
C GLY A 207 6.92 0.86 -25.87
N ARG A 208 7.91 1.24 -26.72
CA ARG A 208 7.78 1.18 -28.18
C ARG A 208 7.49 -0.23 -28.68
N GLU A 209 8.26 -1.23 -28.22
CA GLU A 209 8.04 -2.63 -28.63
C GLU A 209 6.64 -3.14 -28.27
N ILE A 210 6.11 -2.75 -27.11
CA ILE A 210 4.76 -3.13 -26.71
C ILE A 210 3.71 -2.44 -27.58
N LEU A 211 3.87 -1.13 -27.86
CA LEU A 211 2.95 -0.36 -28.67
C LEU A 211 2.97 -0.79 -30.14
N GLU A 212 4.11 -1.25 -30.67
CA GLU A 212 4.20 -1.84 -32.02
C GLU A 212 3.38 -3.13 -32.14
N LYS A 213 3.36 -3.96 -31.08
CA LYS A 213 2.59 -5.22 -31.05
C LYS A 213 1.10 -5.00 -30.74
N ASP A 214 0.79 -4.05 -29.88
CA ASP A 214 -0.55 -3.73 -29.39
C ASP A 214 -0.68 -2.23 -29.09
N PRO A 215 -1.06 -1.40 -30.09
CA PRO A 215 -1.20 0.05 -29.94
C PRO A 215 -2.22 0.46 -28.86
N ASP A 216 -3.23 -0.40 -28.63
CA ASP A 216 -4.30 -0.17 -27.65
C ASP A 216 -4.01 -0.78 -26.28
N ASN A 217 -2.80 -1.30 -26.06
CA ASN A 217 -2.43 -1.91 -24.79
C ASN A 217 -2.79 -1.00 -23.60
N PRO A 218 -3.59 -1.49 -22.62
CA PRO A 218 -4.08 -0.69 -21.50
C PRO A 218 -2.97 -0.35 -20.48
N GLY A 219 -1.82 -1.00 -20.60
CA GLY A 219 -0.74 -0.93 -19.64
C GLY A 219 -0.95 -1.83 -18.42
N SER A 220 0.15 -2.10 -17.74
CA SER A 220 0.17 -2.76 -16.43
C SER A 220 1.21 -2.10 -15.54
N LEU A 221 1.15 -2.38 -14.24
CA LEU A 221 2.18 -1.88 -13.33
C LEU A 221 3.55 -2.45 -13.66
N GLY A 222 3.63 -3.74 -14.05
CA GLY A 222 4.87 -4.37 -14.46
C GLY A 222 5.51 -3.73 -15.70
N ILE A 223 4.72 -3.29 -16.69
CA ILE A 223 5.21 -2.53 -17.85
C ILE A 223 5.76 -1.17 -17.41
N ALA A 224 5.01 -0.43 -16.57
CA ALA A 224 5.43 0.87 -16.08
C ALA A 224 6.71 0.81 -15.22
N ILE A 225 6.87 -0.26 -14.42
CA ILE A 225 8.11 -0.56 -13.68
C ILE A 225 9.28 -0.76 -14.65
N SER A 226 9.09 -1.58 -15.70
CA SER A 226 10.14 -1.82 -16.70
C SER A 226 10.60 -0.52 -17.37
N GLU A 227 9.68 0.36 -17.76
CA GLU A 227 10.02 1.66 -18.36
C GLU A 227 10.76 2.58 -17.37
N ALA A 228 10.30 2.64 -16.12
CA ALA A 228 10.93 3.47 -15.10
C ALA A 228 12.33 2.99 -14.71
N ILE A 229 12.54 1.68 -14.57
CA ILE A 229 13.86 1.09 -14.30
C ILE A 229 14.80 1.32 -15.48
N TYR A 230 14.34 1.15 -16.71
CA TYR A 230 15.15 1.42 -17.90
C TYR A 230 15.60 2.89 -17.95
N ASP A 231 14.69 3.83 -17.67
CA ASP A 231 15.00 5.26 -17.63
C ASP A 231 16.04 5.57 -16.52
N ALA A 232 15.91 4.96 -15.34
CA ALA A 232 16.92 5.12 -14.28
C ALA A 232 18.28 4.54 -14.68
N ALA A 233 18.31 3.32 -15.19
CA ALA A 233 19.56 2.61 -15.49
C ALA A 233 20.34 3.21 -16.67
N THR A 234 19.71 4.01 -17.51
CA THR A 234 20.32 4.64 -18.71
C THR A 234 20.64 6.13 -18.54
N ASN A 235 20.41 6.70 -17.36
CA ASN A 235 20.67 8.10 -17.07
C ASN A 235 21.39 8.22 -15.70
N ASP A 236 22.64 8.68 -15.72
CA ASP A 236 23.52 8.73 -14.54
C ASP A 236 23.01 9.67 -13.41
N ASP A 237 22.23 10.70 -13.76
CA ASP A 237 21.63 11.65 -12.82
C ASP A 237 20.34 11.18 -12.18
N THR A 238 19.88 9.98 -12.55
CA THR A 238 18.53 9.49 -12.27
C THR A 238 18.56 8.20 -11.46
N LYS A 239 17.66 8.09 -10.45
CA LYS A 239 17.40 6.85 -9.72
C LYS A 239 15.92 6.49 -9.76
N TYR A 240 15.66 5.21 -9.57
CA TYR A 240 14.33 4.66 -9.48
C TYR A 240 13.80 4.73 -8.04
N SER A 241 12.53 5.04 -7.88
CA SER A 241 11.83 4.97 -6.60
C SER A 241 10.54 4.17 -6.75
N LEU A 242 10.15 3.42 -5.72
CA LEU A 242 8.95 2.59 -5.77
C LEU A 242 8.09 2.72 -4.52
N GLY A 243 6.78 2.48 -4.70
CA GLY A 243 5.77 2.74 -3.66
C GLY A 243 5.37 1.54 -2.83
N SER A 244 5.98 0.34 -3.04
CA SER A 244 5.64 -0.89 -2.33
C SER A 244 6.72 -1.97 -2.53
N VAL A 245 6.50 -3.19 -2.02
CA VAL A 245 7.24 -4.43 -2.24
C VAL A 245 8.56 -4.52 -1.51
N LEU A 246 9.50 -3.61 -1.75
CA LEU A 246 10.85 -3.68 -1.16
C LEU A 246 10.84 -3.28 0.32
N ASN A 247 11.79 -3.85 1.05
CA ASN A 247 11.87 -3.76 2.50
C ASN A 247 12.03 -2.32 3.02
N HIS A 248 12.89 -1.51 2.38
CA HIS A 248 13.07 -0.11 2.76
C HIS A 248 11.77 0.70 2.60
N VAL A 249 10.93 0.35 1.61
CA VAL A 249 9.61 0.98 1.45
C VAL A 249 8.69 0.63 2.61
N LEU A 250 8.61 -0.66 2.95
CA LEU A 250 7.77 -1.15 4.04
C LEU A 250 8.25 -0.62 5.40
N LEU A 251 9.57 -0.56 5.59
CA LEU A 251 10.21 0.04 6.76
C LEU A 251 9.72 1.48 7.01
N HIS A 252 9.78 2.35 5.99
CA HIS A 252 9.34 3.74 6.13
C HIS A 252 7.85 3.87 6.48
N GLN A 253 7.03 2.90 6.05
CA GLN A 253 5.59 2.91 6.36
C GLN A 253 5.29 2.54 7.82
N THR A 254 6.22 1.90 8.53
CA THR A 254 5.98 1.47 9.93
C THR A 254 5.72 2.62 10.90
N ILE A 255 6.02 3.87 10.52
CA ILE A 255 5.62 5.07 11.27
C ILE A 255 4.10 5.10 11.55
N ILE A 256 3.27 4.52 10.65
CA ILE A 256 1.81 4.42 10.79
C ILE A 256 1.45 3.64 12.06
N GLY A 257 1.98 2.43 12.19
CA GLY A 257 1.71 1.54 13.31
C GLY A 257 2.40 1.99 14.59
N GLU A 258 3.60 2.58 14.50
CA GLU A 258 4.29 3.14 15.67
C GLU A 258 3.50 4.31 16.29
N GLU A 259 2.87 5.17 15.47
CA GLU A 259 1.94 6.18 15.98
C GLU A 259 0.66 5.54 16.54
N ALA A 260 0.08 4.55 15.84
CA ALA A 260 -1.15 3.89 16.27
C ALA A 260 -0.98 3.19 17.63
N ILE A 261 0.18 2.57 17.90
CA ILE A 261 0.50 1.98 19.20
C ILE A 261 0.44 3.05 20.29
N LYS A 262 1.15 4.17 20.13
CA LYS A 262 1.13 5.27 21.10
C LYS A 262 -0.27 5.85 21.30
N GLN A 263 -1.07 5.93 20.26
CA GLN A 263 -2.45 6.43 20.31
C GLN A 263 -3.36 5.46 21.08
N LEU A 264 -3.25 4.16 20.85
CA LEU A 264 -4.01 3.13 21.55
C LEU A 264 -3.58 3.03 23.02
N GLU A 265 -2.28 3.19 23.33
CA GLU A 265 -1.79 3.25 24.71
C GLU A 265 -2.40 4.42 25.50
N LYS A 266 -2.70 5.57 24.88
CA LYS A 266 -3.39 6.71 25.55
C LYS A 266 -4.81 6.38 26.00
N ILE A 267 -5.43 5.37 25.45
CA ILE A 267 -6.81 4.95 25.74
C ILE A 267 -6.90 3.53 26.31
N ASP A 268 -5.77 2.95 26.67
CA ASP A 268 -5.64 1.59 27.26
C ASP A 268 -6.31 0.50 26.40
N GLU A 269 -6.09 0.58 25.06
CA GLU A 269 -6.64 -0.39 24.10
C GLU A 269 -5.53 -1.19 23.43
N THR A 270 -5.84 -2.45 23.13
CA THR A 270 -4.99 -3.36 22.33
C THR A 270 -5.85 -4.02 21.27
N PRO A 271 -5.46 -4.04 19.98
CA PRO A 271 -6.27 -4.66 18.95
C PRO A 271 -6.19 -6.20 19.04
N ASP A 272 -7.34 -6.87 18.88
CA ASP A 272 -7.43 -8.31 18.65
C ASP A 272 -7.07 -8.66 17.21
N ILE A 273 -7.33 -7.73 16.29
CA ILE A 273 -7.04 -7.92 14.86
C ILE A 273 -6.63 -6.61 14.20
N VAL A 274 -5.58 -6.68 13.38
CA VAL A 274 -5.10 -5.58 12.54
C VAL A 274 -5.39 -5.91 11.07
N VAL A 275 -6.08 -5.00 10.38
CA VAL A 275 -6.56 -5.19 9.00
C VAL A 275 -5.92 -4.17 8.07
N GLY A 276 -5.48 -4.59 6.90
CA GLY A 276 -4.96 -3.69 5.87
C GLY A 276 -5.17 -4.21 4.46
N ALA A 277 -5.43 -3.30 3.52
CA ALA A 277 -5.50 -3.63 2.10
C ALA A 277 -4.10 -3.89 1.54
N VAL A 278 -3.98 -4.88 0.65
CA VAL A 278 -2.72 -5.32 0.03
C VAL A 278 -2.80 -5.19 -1.49
N GLY A 279 -1.81 -4.50 -2.06
CA GLY A 279 -1.44 -4.55 -3.46
C GLY A 279 -0.03 -5.11 -3.55
N GLY A 280 1.01 -4.31 -3.26
CA GLY A 280 2.38 -4.82 -3.05
C GLY A 280 2.77 -4.90 -1.57
N GLY A 281 1.88 -4.58 -0.62
CA GLY A 281 2.06 -4.80 0.81
C GLY A 281 2.40 -3.59 1.67
N SER A 282 2.77 -2.42 1.12
CA SER A 282 3.26 -1.26 1.91
C SER A 282 2.25 -0.71 2.92
N ASN A 283 0.97 -0.64 2.54
CA ASN A 283 -0.10 -0.20 3.42
C ASN A 283 -0.29 -1.17 4.62
N PHE A 284 -0.38 -2.46 4.33
CA PHE A 284 -0.53 -3.49 5.34
C PHE A 284 0.67 -3.53 6.28
N ALA A 285 1.89 -3.56 5.74
CA ALA A 285 3.12 -3.56 6.53
C ALA A 285 3.20 -2.35 7.47
N GLY A 286 2.83 -1.16 6.98
CA GLY A 286 2.85 0.07 7.76
C GLY A 286 2.06 -0.02 9.06
N ILE A 287 0.86 -0.60 9.00
CA ILE A 287 0.02 -0.74 10.21
C ILE A 287 0.30 -2.05 10.96
N ALA A 288 0.59 -3.17 10.28
CA ALA A 288 0.64 -4.48 10.91
C ALA A 288 2.00 -4.82 11.55
N TYR A 289 3.13 -4.44 10.92
CA TYR A 289 4.45 -4.85 11.41
C TYR A 289 4.79 -4.34 12.80
N PRO A 290 4.52 -3.07 13.20
CA PRO A 290 4.72 -2.65 14.58
C PRO A 290 3.90 -3.45 15.60
N PHE A 291 2.70 -3.89 15.24
CA PHE A 291 1.88 -4.76 16.10
C PHE A 291 2.39 -6.21 16.10
N TYR A 292 2.98 -6.69 14.99
CA TYR A 292 3.68 -7.96 14.98
C TYR A 292 4.87 -7.95 15.95
N ARG A 293 5.63 -6.85 16.04
CA ARG A 293 6.66 -6.66 17.08
C ARG A 293 6.09 -6.83 18.48
N LEU A 294 4.93 -6.23 18.77
CA LEU A 294 4.28 -6.39 20.08
C LEU A 294 3.88 -7.85 20.35
N LYS A 295 3.41 -8.58 19.33
CA LYS A 295 3.14 -10.02 19.44
C LYS A 295 4.40 -10.78 19.77
N VAL A 296 5.53 -10.50 19.13
CA VAL A 296 6.82 -11.16 19.38
C VAL A 296 7.36 -10.80 20.78
N ASP A 297 7.36 -9.52 21.16
CA ASP A 297 7.96 -9.02 22.39
C ASP A 297 7.15 -9.33 23.64
N LYS A 298 5.81 -9.25 23.53
CA LYS A 298 4.89 -9.32 24.69
C LYS A 298 4.00 -10.57 24.67
N GLY A 299 4.07 -11.41 23.63
CA GLY A 299 3.22 -12.59 23.50
C GLY A 299 1.73 -12.27 23.29
N LEU A 300 1.38 -11.08 22.80
CA LEU A 300 -0.01 -10.67 22.58
C LEU A 300 -0.68 -11.51 21.48
N ASP A 301 -1.93 -11.92 21.70
CA ASP A 301 -2.70 -12.67 20.69
C ASP A 301 -3.36 -11.72 19.67
N ILE A 302 -2.52 -11.07 18.85
CA ILE A 302 -2.97 -10.18 17.79
C ILE A 302 -3.03 -10.97 16.48
N LYS A 303 -4.14 -10.88 15.76
CA LYS A 303 -4.33 -11.45 14.43
C LYS A 303 -4.07 -10.40 13.35
N PHE A 304 -3.64 -10.83 12.17
CA PHE A 304 -3.34 -9.96 11.04
C PHE A 304 -4.11 -10.43 9.81
N LEU A 305 -4.90 -9.54 9.21
CA LEU A 305 -5.74 -9.85 8.04
C LEU A 305 -5.37 -8.94 6.87
N ALA A 306 -4.77 -9.54 5.84
CA ALA A 306 -4.50 -8.92 4.57
C ALA A 306 -5.73 -8.97 3.67
N VAL A 307 -6.08 -7.88 3.01
CA VAL A 307 -7.29 -7.78 2.18
C VAL A 307 -6.92 -7.38 0.77
N GLU A 308 -7.30 -8.18 -0.21
CA GLU A 308 -6.98 -7.97 -1.63
C GLU A 308 -8.23 -8.00 -2.52
N PRO A 309 -8.17 -7.51 -3.79
CA PRO A 309 -9.28 -7.65 -4.72
C PRO A 309 -9.31 -9.04 -5.36
N GLU A 310 -10.51 -9.60 -5.57
CA GLU A 310 -10.69 -10.83 -6.39
C GLU A 310 -10.16 -10.68 -7.83
N ALA A 311 -9.94 -9.46 -8.27
CA ALA A 311 -9.39 -9.12 -9.57
C ALA A 311 -7.86 -9.23 -9.65
N ALA A 312 -7.15 -9.28 -8.52
CA ALA A 312 -5.71 -9.49 -8.40
C ALA A 312 -5.41 -10.28 -7.10
N PRO A 313 -5.82 -11.58 -7.06
CA PRO A 313 -5.83 -12.38 -5.83
C PRO A 313 -4.48 -13.08 -5.60
N THR A 314 -3.43 -12.33 -5.35
CA THR A 314 -2.06 -12.81 -5.18
C THR A 314 -1.91 -13.73 -3.97
N LEU A 315 -2.34 -13.26 -2.79
CA LEU A 315 -2.20 -14.00 -1.52
C LEU A 315 -3.20 -15.16 -1.38
N THR A 316 -4.39 -15.06 -1.99
CA THR A 316 -5.44 -16.08 -1.85
C THR A 316 -5.42 -17.12 -2.96
N ARG A 317 -4.91 -16.80 -4.16
CA ARG A 317 -4.93 -17.68 -5.33
C ARG A 317 -3.63 -17.74 -6.12
N GLY A 318 -2.64 -16.90 -5.79
CA GLY A 318 -1.29 -16.95 -6.36
C GLY A 318 -0.47 -18.11 -5.82
N ILE A 319 0.72 -18.30 -6.37
CA ILE A 319 1.68 -19.32 -5.91
C ILE A 319 2.86 -18.65 -5.20
N TYR A 320 3.39 -19.30 -4.15
CA TYR A 320 4.57 -18.81 -3.44
C TYR A 320 5.85 -19.32 -4.12
N THR A 321 6.42 -18.47 -4.97
CA THR A 321 7.61 -18.82 -5.76
C THR A 321 8.48 -17.59 -6.04
N TYR A 322 9.64 -17.79 -6.67
CA TYR A 322 10.40 -16.69 -7.26
C TYR A 322 9.71 -16.18 -8.52
N ASP A 323 9.69 -14.85 -8.71
CA ASP A 323 9.21 -14.21 -9.93
C ASP A 323 9.87 -12.84 -10.10
N TYR A 324 9.78 -12.27 -11.30
CA TYR A 324 10.22 -10.93 -11.59
C TYR A 324 9.28 -9.87 -11.01
N GLY A 325 9.81 -8.74 -10.59
CA GLY A 325 9.02 -7.59 -10.17
C GLY A 325 8.41 -6.80 -11.34
N ASP A 326 8.89 -7.04 -12.59
CA ASP A 326 8.53 -6.29 -13.78
C ASP A 326 8.30 -7.19 -15.01
N THR A 327 7.57 -6.68 -16.01
CA THR A 327 7.18 -7.45 -17.20
C THR A 327 8.36 -7.74 -18.15
N ALA A 328 9.31 -6.81 -18.27
CA ALA A 328 10.49 -6.96 -19.15
C ALA A 328 11.63 -7.76 -18.52
N ARG A 329 11.49 -8.22 -17.28
CA ARG A 329 12.46 -9.07 -16.55
C ARG A 329 13.78 -8.35 -16.26
N LEU A 330 13.71 -7.06 -15.96
CA LEU A 330 14.87 -6.24 -15.60
C LEU A 330 15.24 -6.34 -14.12
N THR A 331 14.25 -6.74 -13.29
CA THR A 331 14.43 -6.88 -11.84
C THR A 331 15.05 -8.22 -11.45
N PRO A 332 15.69 -8.32 -10.28
CA PRO A 332 15.97 -9.58 -9.65
C PRO A 332 14.70 -10.41 -9.42
N LEU A 333 14.87 -11.72 -9.28
CA LEU A 333 13.80 -12.62 -8.86
C LEU A 333 13.57 -12.47 -7.36
N LEU A 334 12.31 -12.21 -6.97
CA LEU A 334 11.89 -12.10 -5.57
C LEU A 334 11.01 -13.29 -5.19
N LYS A 335 11.21 -13.84 -4.00
CA LYS A 335 10.34 -14.90 -3.46
C LYS A 335 9.04 -14.28 -2.97
N MET A 336 7.94 -14.50 -3.69
CA MET A 336 6.65 -13.86 -3.42
C MET A 336 5.46 -14.75 -3.74
N TYR A 337 4.28 -14.43 -3.23
CA TYR A 337 3.03 -14.90 -3.81
C TYR A 337 2.79 -14.11 -5.11
N THR A 338 2.59 -14.81 -6.23
CA THR A 338 2.52 -14.17 -7.55
C THR A 338 1.44 -14.78 -8.44
N LEU A 339 0.90 -13.94 -9.33
CA LEU A 339 0.03 -14.31 -10.46
C LEU A 339 0.82 -14.38 -11.78
N GLY A 340 2.17 -14.22 -11.72
CA GLY A 340 3.08 -14.17 -12.87
C GLY A 340 3.33 -12.75 -13.37
N HIS A 341 4.61 -12.42 -13.69
CA HIS A 341 5.07 -11.08 -14.09
C HIS A 341 4.45 -10.55 -15.40
N THR A 342 3.82 -11.41 -16.20
CA THR A 342 3.07 -11.01 -17.41
C THR A 342 1.60 -10.68 -17.14
N PHE A 343 1.18 -10.68 -15.87
CA PHE A 343 -0.18 -10.35 -15.44
C PHE A 343 -0.63 -8.96 -15.93
N ILE A 344 -1.76 -8.94 -16.64
CA ILE A 344 -2.45 -7.70 -17.00
C ILE A 344 -3.77 -7.66 -16.23
N PRO A 345 -3.87 -6.75 -15.26
CA PRO A 345 -5.07 -6.67 -14.42
C PRO A 345 -6.27 -6.11 -15.19
N PRO A 346 -7.49 -6.53 -14.83
CA PRO A 346 -8.70 -5.88 -15.34
C PRO A 346 -8.76 -4.42 -14.85
N PRO A 347 -9.50 -3.55 -15.56
CA PRO A 347 -9.58 -2.12 -15.23
C PRO A 347 -10.52 -1.83 -14.04
N ILE A 348 -10.38 -2.55 -12.91
CA ILE A 348 -11.09 -2.23 -11.68
C ILE A 348 -10.61 -0.90 -11.08
N HIS A 349 -11.43 -0.25 -10.26
CA HIS A 349 -11.13 1.08 -9.76
C HIS A 349 -10.06 1.14 -8.66
N ALA A 350 -9.80 0.06 -7.94
CA ALA A 350 -8.70 -0.05 -6.96
C ALA A 350 -7.34 -0.25 -7.66
N GLY A 351 -6.92 0.72 -8.46
CA GLY A 351 -5.72 0.64 -9.29
C GLY A 351 -4.42 0.42 -8.51
N GLY A 352 -4.35 0.86 -7.25
CA GLY A 352 -3.20 0.66 -6.36
C GLY A 352 -3.08 -0.78 -5.82
N LEU A 353 -4.10 -1.64 -6.02
CA LEU A 353 -4.07 -3.05 -5.65
C LEU A 353 -3.91 -3.99 -6.85
N ARG A 354 -3.64 -3.45 -8.06
CA ARG A 354 -3.51 -4.22 -9.30
C ARG A 354 -2.05 -4.55 -9.62
N TYR A 355 -1.42 -5.34 -8.75
CA TYR A 355 -0.07 -5.82 -8.95
C TYR A 355 -0.05 -7.35 -8.92
N HIS A 356 0.93 -7.98 -9.58
CA HIS A 356 0.99 -9.43 -9.74
C HIS A 356 1.69 -10.15 -8.59
N GLY A 357 2.36 -9.42 -7.69
CA GLY A 357 3.14 -10.00 -6.60
C GLY A 357 3.12 -9.14 -5.34
N ASP A 358 3.53 -9.71 -4.22
CA ASP A 358 3.53 -9.06 -2.92
C ASP A 358 4.93 -9.00 -2.31
N ALA A 359 5.11 -8.12 -1.34
CA ALA A 359 6.37 -7.97 -0.62
C ALA A 359 6.87 -9.30 -0.03
N PRO A 360 8.14 -9.67 -0.23
CA PRO A 360 8.70 -10.93 0.26
C PRO A 360 8.50 -11.17 1.76
N THR A 361 8.63 -10.14 2.59
CA THR A 361 8.41 -10.25 4.05
C THR A 361 6.96 -10.56 4.40
N LEU A 362 5.99 -9.94 3.71
CA LEU A 362 4.57 -10.24 3.87
C LEU A 362 4.26 -11.66 3.42
N CYS A 363 4.81 -12.07 2.28
CA CYS A 363 4.64 -13.41 1.73
C CYS A 363 5.18 -14.50 2.67
N LEU A 364 6.36 -14.28 3.26
CA LEU A 364 6.92 -15.18 4.25
C LEU A 364 6.00 -15.32 5.47
N LEU A 365 5.52 -14.22 6.03
CA LEU A 365 4.60 -14.25 7.17
C LEU A 365 3.27 -14.96 6.83
N LYS A 366 2.77 -14.79 5.60
CA LYS A 366 1.59 -15.52 5.11
C LYS A 366 1.86 -17.01 4.96
N ASP A 367 3.00 -17.39 4.38
CA ASP A 367 3.43 -18.78 4.22
C ASP A 367 3.56 -19.50 5.58
N LYS A 368 4.01 -18.79 6.61
CA LYS A 368 4.11 -19.30 8.00
C LYS A 368 2.78 -19.26 8.78
N GLY A 369 1.67 -18.85 8.15
CA GLY A 369 0.36 -18.79 8.82
C GLY A 369 0.23 -17.70 9.89
N ILE A 370 1.10 -16.68 9.87
CA ILE A 370 1.05 -15.54 10.80
C ILE A 370 0.06 -14.49 10.29
N ILE A 371 -0.08 -14.36 8.97
CA ILE A 371 -1.02 -13.46 8.29
C ILE A 371 -2.09 -14.28 7.58
N ASP A 372 -3.34 -13.97 7.83
CA ASP A 372 -4.49 -14.45 7.05
C ASP A 372 -4.76 -13.50 5.87
N ALA A 373 -5.38 -14.03 4.80
CA ALA A 373 -5.74 -13.24 3.64
C ALA A 373 -7.17 -13.51 3.17
N VAL A 374 -7.85 -12.46 2.69
CA VAL A 374 -9.19 -12.53 2.09
C VAL A 374 -9.28 -11.64 0.86
N ALA A 375 -10.05 -12.08 -0.13
CA ALA A 375 -10.30 -11.32 -1.35
C ALA A 375 -11.78 -10.94 -1.48
N TYR A 376 -12.06 -9.75 -2.03
CA TYR A 376 -13.42 -9.25 -2.26
C TYR A 376 -13.59 -8.73 -3.69
N ASP A 377 -14.83 -8.87 -4.20
CA ASP A 377 -15.25 -8.22 -5.44
C ASP A 377 -15.48 -6.72 -5.24
N GLN A 378 -15.31 -5.93 -6.32
CA GLN A 378 -15.40 -4.48 -6.20
C GLN A 378 -16.79 -3.95 -5.84
N VAL A 379 -17.89 -4.63 -6.20
CA VAL A 379 -19.24 -4.16 -5.91
C VAL A 379 -19.53 -4.24 -4.40
N SER A 380 -19.18 -5.36 -3.77
CA SER A 380 -19.28 -5.52 -2.31
C SER A 380 -18.39 -4.53 -1.54
N VAL A 381 -17.21 -4.24 -2.08
CA VAL A 381 -16.27 -3.25 -1.53
C VAL A 381 -16.85 -1.84 -1.60
N PHE A 382 -17.39 -1.42 -2.76
CA PHE A 382 -18.00 -0.10 -2.91
C PHE A 382 -19.28 0.07 -2.09
N LYS A 383 -20.04 -1.01 -1.89
CA LYS A 383 -21.17 -1.00 -0.95
C LYS A 383 -20.70 -0.67 0.46
N ALA A 384 -19.70 -1.37 0.97
CA ALA A 384 -19.14 -1.10 2.30
C ALA A 384 -18.53 0.32 2.40
N ALA A 385 -17.87 0.78 1.34
CA ALA A 385 -17.32 2.13 1.25
C ALA A 385 -18.42 3.20 1.33
N HIS A 386 -19.56 3.00 0.66
CA HIS A 386 -20.69 3.92 0.70
C HIS A 386 -21.34 3.94 2.10
N GLU A 387 -21.56 2.80 2.72
CA GLU A 387 -22.09 2.72 4.09
C GLU A 387 -21.12 3.37 5.10
N PHE A 388 -19.81 3.17 4.95
CA PHE A 388 -18.79 3.84 5.73
C PHE A 388 -18.82 5.37 5.55
N PHE A 389 -18.99 5.85 4.31
CA PHE A 389 -19.14 7.27 4.03
C PHE A 389 -20.38 7.86 4.73
N LEU A 390 -21.53 7.16 4.69
CA LEU A 390 -22.76 7.62 5.33
C LEU A 390 -22.65 7.67 6.85
N THR A 391 -21.83 6.81 7.46
CA THR A 391 -21.66 6.74 8.91
C THR A 391 -20.53 7.65 9.40
N GLU A 392 -19.35 7.60 8.78
CA GLU A 392 -18.14 8.29 9.25
C GLU A 392 -17.84 9.60 8.53
N GLY A 393 -18.56 9.92 7.43
CA GLY A 393 -18.41 11.15 6.67
C GLY A 393 -17.14 11.22 5.79
N ILE A 394 -16.42 10.10 5.63
CA ILE A 394 -15.18 10.01 4.86
C ILE A 394 -15.40 9.10 3.65
N VAL A 395 -15.14 9.60 2.44
CA VAL A 395 -15.07 8.78 1.23
C VAL A 395 -13.74 8.04 1.23
N PRO A 396 -13.70 6.71 1.45
CA PRO A 396 -12.45 5.96 1.42
C PRO A 396 -11.93 5.83 -0.02
N ALA A 397 -10.60 5.78 -0.21
CA ALA A 397 -10.05 5.38 -1.50
C ALA A 397 -10.55 3.95 -1.84
N PRO A 398 -10.76 3.61 -3.13
CA PRO A 398 -11.18 2.26 -3.52
C PRO A 398 -10.26 1.16 -2.97
N GLU A 399 -8.98 1.44 -2.83
CA GLU A 399 -8.00 0.57 -2.20
C GLU A 399 -8.31 0.36 -0.71
N SER A 400 -8.50 1.45 0.03
CA SER A 400 -8.80 1.41 1.48
C SER A 400 -10.15 0.75 1.76
N ALA A 401 -11.09 0.88 0.82
CA ALA A 401 -12.43 0.30 0.91
C ALA A 401 -12.42 -1.23 1.02
N HIS A 402 -11.37 -1.91 0.53
CA HIS A 402 -11.19 -3.35 0.73
C HIS A 402 -11.02 -3.69 2.21
N ALA A 403 -10.18 -2.94 2.94
CA ALA A 403 -10.07 -3.10 4.39
C ALA A 403 -11.38 -2.77 5.10
N VAL A 404 -12.10 -1.73 4.68
CA VAL A 404 -13.42 -1.37 5.22
C VAL A 404 -14.39 -2.56 5.09
N LYS A 405 -14.45 -3.22 3.91
CA LYS A 405 -15.32 -4.40 3.71
C LYS A 405 -14.98 -5.54 4.67
N ALA A 406 -13.71 -5.84 4.89
CA ALA A 406 -13.30 -6.86 5.84
C ALA A 406 -13.70 -6.49 7.29
N VAL A 407 -13.57 -5.21 7.66
CA VAL A 407 -14.00 -4.70 8.97
C VAL A 407 -15.51 -4.87 9.15
N PHE A 408 -16.33 -4.61 8.11
CA PHE A 408 -17.76 -4.87 8.15
C PHE A 408 -18.06 -6.34 8.46
N ASP A 409 -17.40 -7.28 7.77
CA ASP A 409 -17.63 -8.70 7.99
C ASP A 409 -17.20 -9.15 9.39
N LEU A 410 -16.07 -8.66 9.89
CA LEU A 410 -15.59 -8.92 11.24
C LEU A 410 -16.56 -8.37 12.30
N ALA A 411 -17.08 -7.16 12.10
CA ALA A 411 -18.02 -6.53 13.03
C ALA A 411 -19.39 -7.23 13.05
N ILE A 412 -19.88 -7.67 11.88
CA ILE A 412 -21.10 -8.47 11.77
C ILE A 412 -20.90 -9.81 12.47
N LYS A 413 -19.76 -10.48 12.25
CA LYS A 413 -19.42 -11.73 12.90
C LYS A 413 -19.35 -11.56 14.43
N ALA A 414 -18.72 -10.49 14.92
CA ALA A 414 -18.68 -10.15 16.35
C ALA A 414 -20.09 -9.99 16.95
N ARG A 415 -21.00 -9.35 16.21
CA ARG A 415 -22.41 -9.22 16.61
C ARG A 415 -23.12 -10.57 16.68
N GLU A 416 -22.96 -11.42 15.65
CA GLU A 416 -23.61 -12.74 15.60
C GLU A 416 -23.10 -13.68 16.70
N GLU A 417 -21.82 -13.59 17.02
CA GLU A 417 -21.18 -14.35 18.11
C GLU A 417 -21.35 -13.69 19.48
N ASN A 418 -21.95 -12.49 19.57
CA ASN A 418 -22.01 -11.65 20.77
C ASN A 418 -20.66 -11.52 21.48
N ARG A 419 -19.60 -11.28 20.69
CA ARG A 419 -18.21 -11.24 21.16
C ARG A 419 -17.65 -9.84 21.04
N GLU A 420 -17.17 -9.30 22.17
CA GLU A 420 -16.37 -8.09 22.13
C GLU A 420 -15.04 -8.35 21.42
N MET A 421 -14.59 -7.41 20.60
CA MET A 421 -13.29 -7.40 19.98
C MET A 421 -12.86 -5.98 19.60
N VAL A 422 -11.57 -5.75 19.55
CA VAL A 422 -10.97 -4.50 19.07
C VAL A 422 -10.41 -4.72 17.66
N ILE A 423 -10.96 -4.00 16.70
CA ILE A 423 -10.56 -4.05 15.29
C ILE A 423 -9.79 -2.77 14.97
N LEU A 424 -8.53 -2.89 14.54
CA LEU A 424 -7.74 -1.79 14.03
C LEU A 424 -7.55 -1.96 12.52
N PHE A 425 -7.77 -0.91 11.73
CA PHE A 425 -7.43 -0.95 10.31
C PHE A 425 -6.78 0.34 9.83
N ASN A 426 -6.04 0.26 8.71
CA ASN A 426 -5.49 1.44 8.07
C ASN A 426 -6.44 1.97 7.00
N LEU A 427 -7.02 3.15 7.22
CA LEU A 427 -7.71 3.92 6.19
C LEU A 427 -6.65 4.68 5.39
N SER A 428 -6.04 3.97 4.46
CA SER A 428 -4.79 4.33 3.79
C SER A 428 -4.87 5.54 2.87
N GLY A 429 -6.08 6.00 2.53
CA GLY A 429 -6.30 7.19 1.72
C GLY A 429 -7.77 7.55 1.56
N HIS A 430 -8.03 8.80 1.13
CA HIS A 430 -9.36 9.25 0.78
C HIS A 430 -9.69 9.04 -0.70
N GLY A 431 -10.98 8.94 -1.04
CA GLY A 431 -11.48 8.68 -2.40
C GLY A 431 -11.89 9.91 -3.20
N LEU A 432 -11.61 11.14 -2.74
CA LEU A 432 -12.06 12.37 -3.42
C LEU A 432 -11.49 12.53 -4.83
N PHE A 433 -10.33 11.95 -5.12
CA PHE A 433 -9.78 11.87 -6.48
C PHE A 433 -10.34 10.71 -7.31
N ASP A 434 -11.18 9.86 -6.71
CA ASP A 434 -11.72 8.64 -7.30
C ASP A 434 -13.25 8.70 -7.45
N MET A 435 -13.85 9.90 -7.40
CA MET A 435 -15.31 10.09 -7.44
C MET A 435 -15.98 9.49 -8.69
N LYS A 436 -15.25 9.36 -9.80
CA LYS A 436 -15.75 8.66 -10.99
C LYS A 436 -16.12 7.19 -10.73
N ALA A 437 -15.37 6.52 -9.86
CA ALA A 437 -15.67 5.16 -9.45
C ALA A 437 -16.94 5.08 -8.59
N PHE A 438 -17.12 6.05 -7.70
CA PHE A 438 -18.34 6.16 -6.87
C PHE A 438 -19.58 6.56 -7.71
N GLU A 439 -19.41 7.39 -8.74
CA GLU A 439 -20.48 7.68 -9.70
C GLU A 439 -20.96 6.38 -10.39
N GLU A 440 -20.04 5.55 -10.88
CA GLU A 440 -20.38 4.27 -11.52
C GLU A 440 -21.11 3.31 -10.55
N TYR A 441 -20.69 3.30 -9.26
CA TYR A 441 -21.37 2.54 -8.23
C TYR A 441 -22.80 3.05 -7.97
N VAL A 442 -22.97 4.36 -7.73
CA VAL A 442 -24.28 4.97 -7.43
C VAL A 442 -25.26 4.82 -8.59
N GLU A 443 -24.77 4.87 -9.82
CA GLU A 443 -25.59 4.68 -11.03
C GLU A 443 -25.79 3.20 -11.41
N GLY A 444 -25.28 2.26 -10.62
CA GLY A 444 -25.48 0.83 -10.85
C GLY A 444 -24.74 0.26 -12.06
N ARG A 445 -23.66 0.94 -12.51
CA ARG A 445 -22.84 0.49 -13.65
C ARG A 445 -21.59 -0.30 -13.24
N LEU A 446 -21.31 -0.35 -11.94
CA LEU A 446 -20.16 -1.10 -11.44
C LEU A 446 -20.47 -2.60 -11.42
N GLU A 447 -19.65 -3.38 -12.09
CA GLU A 447 -19.82 -4.83 -12.16
C GLU A 447 -18.81 -5.58 -11.30
N PRO A 448 -19.18 -6.74 -10.72
CA PRO A 448 -18.23 -7.58 -10.02
C PRO A 448 -17.24 -8.19 -10.99
N TYR A 449 -15.99 -8.37 -10.55
CA TYR A 449 -14.99 -9.05 -11.37
C TYR A 449 -14.13 -9.96 -10.48
N ARG A 450 -14.06 -11.23 -10.87
CA ARG A 450 -13.13 -12.22 -10.32
C ARG A 450 -12.13 -12.63 -11.38
N TYR A 451 -10.84 -12.63 -11.06
CA TYR A 451 -9.80 -13.01 -12.03
C TYR A 451 -9.95 -14.48 -12.44
N PRO A 452 -10.03 -14.78 -13.75
CA PRO A 452 -10.30 -16.13 -14.24
C PRO A 452 -9.18 -17.11 -13.87
N GLU A 453 -9.55 -18.33 -13.49
CA GLU A 453 -8.61 -19.40 -13.11
C GLU A 453 -7.68 -19.77 -14.27
N GLU A 454 -8.21 -19.88 -15.47
CA GLU A 454 -7.44 -20.21 -16.67
C GLU A 454 -6.31 -19.21 -16.96
N LYS A 455 -6.48 -17.92 -16.58
CA LYS A 455 -5.42 -16.92 -16.71
C LYS A 455 -4.32 -17.12 -15.67
N ILE A 456 -4.67 -17.51 -14.45
CA ILE A 456 -3.70 -17.85 -13.41
C ILE A 456 -2.88 -19.06 -13.84
N VAL A 457 -3.53 -20.12 -14.28
CA VAL A 457 -2.88 -21.35 -14.78
C VAL A 457 -1.91 -21.03 -15.91
N LYS A 458 -2.34 -20.23 -16.90
CA LYS A 458 -1.49 -19.81 -18.02
C LYS A 458 -0.24 -19.04 -17.58
N SER A 459 -0.37 -18.16 -16.62
CA SER A 459 0.78 -17.42 -16.06
C SER A 459 1.74 -18.34 -15.32
N ILE A 460 1.23 -19.33 -14.58
CA ILE A 460 2.05 -20.33 -13.88
C ILE A 460 2.79 -21.23 -14.89
N GLU A 461 2.12 -21.64 -15.97
CA GLU A 461 2.75 -22.41 -17.05
C GLU A 461 3.88 -21.62 -17.72
N GLU A 462 3.73 -20.30 -17.86
CA GLU A 462 4.81 -19.46 -18.36
C GLU A 462 6.02 -19.46 -17.43
N LEU A 463 5.84 -19.36 -16.10
CA LEU A 463 6.92 -19.47 -15.12
C LEU A 463 7.67 -20.80 -15.21
N ARG A 464 6.96 -21.90 -15.51
CA ARG A 464 7.59 -23.19 -15.81
C ARG A 464 8.39 -23.17 -17.10
N ARG A 465 7.82 -22.63 -18.17
CA ARG A 465 8.46 -22.53 -19.49
C ARG A 465 9.79 -21.76 -19.45
N ILE A 466 9.89 -20.74 -18.62
CA ILE A 466 11.12 -19.93 -18.45
C ILE A 466 12.04 -20.44 -17.34
N GLY A 467 11.76 -21.64 -16.76
CA GLY A 467 12.63 -22.29 -15.80
C GLY A 467 12.65 -21.71 -14.39
N ILE A 468 11.63 -20.93 -14.01
CA ILE A 468 11.46 -20.43 -12.65
C ILE A 468 10.82 -21.48 -11.75
N LEU A 469 9.86 -22.22 -12.27
CA LEU A 469 9.24 -23.35 -11.58
C LEU A 469 9.76 -24.68 -12.17
N PRO A 470 9.91 -25.72 -11.34
CA PRO A 470 10.15 -27.05 -11.85
C PRO A 470 9.01 -27.51 -12.74
N GLY A 471 9.33 -28.32 -13.75
CA GLY A 471 8.39 -28.86 -14.73
C GLY A 471 7.34 -29.81 -14.11
#